data_78f31513195f8ca35456d09952eb0e3b
#
_entry.id   78f31513195f8ca35456d09952eb0e3b
#
_cell.length_a   1.000
_cell.length_b   1.000
_cell.length_c   1.000
_cell.angle_alpha   90.00
_cell.angle_beta   90.00
_cell.angle_gamma   90.00
#
_symmetry.space_group_name_H-M   'P 1'
#
loop_
_entity.id
_entity.type
_entity.pdbx_description
1 polymer ?
#
loop_
_entity_poly.entity_id
_entity_poly.type
_entity_poly.pdbx_seq_one_letter_code
_entity_poly.pdbx_strand_id
1 'polypeptide(L)'
;MRKQNKGPIVHISKRSALPWYGGWAIRGAAILLALVVCAIVTTALTGEDPIGVYATMFSGAFGSKRKAWILGQNVAILLCVSLAVTPAFKMRFWNVGGEGQIMIGGLATAACMILLGDKIPNWLLICIMVIASVAAGAIWGGIPAIFKAKWNTNETLFTLMMNYVATQLVAFFVIVWEVPKGAGKIGIINQNTQAGWLPQIGSYKYLLNILIVAVLTVLMYFYLTRSKQGYEISVVGESERTAQYVGIKVGKVIVRTMMLSGGLCGLAGLLLVGGTDHTITTTIAGGRGFTAVMVAWLAKFNPLVMVLTSFLLVFLDRGASEISTIYGLNHSFGDILTGIILFFIIGSEFFVSYRLSFLKHGKKEG
;
A
#
# COMPACT_ATOMS: atom_id res chain seq x y z
N MET A 1 39.77 -40.79 15.06
CA MET A 1 39.75 -39.31 15.18
C MET A 1 38.36 -38.79 14.94
N ARG A 2 37.60 -38.43 15.98
CA ARG A 2 36.26 -37.82 15.87
C ARG A 2 36.42 -36.36 15.42
N LYS A 3 35.95 -36.03 14.19
CA LYS A 3 35.82 -34.64 13.75
C LYS A 3 34.89 -33.90 14.73
N GLN A 4 35.45 -32.99 15.52
CA GLN A 4 34.66 -32.08 16.34
C GLN A 4 33.79 -31.23 15.37
N ASN A 5 32.49 -31.46 15.44
CA ASN A 5 31.51 -30.62 14.78
C ASN A 5 31.59 -29.22 15.40
N LYS A 6 32.24 -28.28 14.73
CA LYS A 6 32.26 -26.88 15.11
C LYS A 6 30.84 -26.37 15.01
N GLY A 7 30.17 -26.14 16.12
CA GLY A 7 28.86 -25.52 16.13
C GLY A 7 28.85 -24.17 15.40
N PRO A 8 27.70 -23.68 14.96
CA PRO A 8 27.61 -22.44 14.19
C PRO A 8 28.19 -21.27 15.00
N ILE A 9 29.01 -20.44 14.36
CA ILE A 9 29.71 -19.29 14.94
C ILE A 9 28.69 -18.24 15.41
N VAL A 10 27.53 -18.17 14.75
CA VAL A 10 26.43 -17.23 15.05
C VAL A 10 25.22 -18.02 15.48
N HIS A 11 24.69 -17.70 16.64
CA HIS A 11 23.44 -18.27 17.16
C HIS A 11 22.35 -17.20 17.13
N ILE A 12 21.28 -17.46 16.41
CA ILE A 12 20.10 -16.59 16.34
C ILE A 12 19.08 -17.10 17.36
N SER A 13 18.80 -16.32 18.38
CA SER A 13 17.79 -16.65 19.39
C SER A 13 16.64 -15.63 19.33
N LYS A 14 15.41 -16.12 19.52
CA LYS A 14 14.26 -15.23 19.65
C LYS A 14 14.43 -14.40 20.93
N ARG A 15 14.29 -13.08 20.82
CA ARG A 15 14.45 -12.17 21.94
C ARG A 15 13.24 -12.27 22.88
N SER A 16 13.46 -12.35 24.18
CA SER A 16 12.43 -12.06 25.17
C SER A 16 12.00 -10.59 25.03
N ALA A 17 10.74 -10.27 25.35
CA ALA A 17 10.17 -8.94 25.14
C ALA A 17 11.14 -7.80 25.50
N LEU A 18 11.41 -6.93 24.51
CA LEU A 18 12.17 -5.69 24.74
C LEU A 18 11.28 -4.69 25.49
N PRO A 19 11.86 -3.86 26.36
CA PRO A 19 11.16 -2.69 26.87
C PRO A 19 10.76 -1.82 25.67
N TRP A 20 9.62 -1.12 25.76
CA TRP A 20 9.05 -0.34 24.68
C TRP A 20 10.04 0.64 24.01
N TYR A 21 10.93 1.27 24.79
CA TYR A 21 11.98 2.17 24.30
C TYR A 21 13.09 1.45 23.54
N GLY A 22 13.38 0.19 23.85
CA GLY A 22 14.44 -0.59 23.18
C GLY A 22 14.10 -0.86 21.71
N GLY A 23 12.84 -1.14 21.41
CA GLY A 23 12.37 -1.28 20.01
C GLY A 23 12.51 0.02 19.22
N TRP A 24 12.17 1.16 19.84
CA TRP A 24 12.32 2.47 19.20
C TRP A 24 13.77 2.86 19.02
N ALA A 25 14.66 2.55 19.97
CA ALA A 25 16.09 2.79 19.84
C ALA A 25 16.71 2.03 18.66
N ILE A 26 16.36 0.76 18.47
CA ILE A 26 16.84 -0.05 17.34
C ILE A 26 16.36 0.53 16.00
N ARG A 27 15.09 0.93 15.90
CA ARG A 27 14.53 1.56 14.68
C ARG A 27 15.18 2.92 14.42
N GLY A 28 15.38 3.75 15.45
CA GLY A 28 16.07 5.03 15.33
C GLY A 28 17.51 4.88 14.86
N ALA A 29 18.26 3.93 15.42
CA ALA A 29 19.62 3.62 14.99
C ALA A 29 19.67 3.12 13.52
N ALA A 30 18.70 2.29 13.11
CA ALA A 30 18.60 1.82 11.74
C ALA A 30 18.31 2.97 10.75
N ILE A 31 17.44 3.90 11.11
CA ILE A 31 17.14 5.09 10.29
C ILE A 31 18.38 5.97 10.18
N LEU A 32 19.10 6.22 11.28
CA LEU A 32 20.35 7.00 11.25
C LEU A 32 21.40 6.34 10.35
N LEU A 33 21.55 5.01 10.46
CA LEU A 33 22.47 4.26 9.61
C LEU A 33 22.05 4.32 8.13
N ALA A 34 20.75 4.22 7.85
CA ALA A 34 20.22 4.39 6.51
C ALA A 34 20.55 5.76 5.93
N LEU A 35 20.38 6.83 6.70
CA LEU A 35 20.73 8.19 6.28
C LEU A 35 22.22 8.32 6.01
N VAL A 36 23.10 7.75 6.85
CA VAL A 36 24.55 7.76 6.60
C VAL A 36 24.89 7.03 5.29
N VAL A 37 24.29 5.87 5.04
CA VAL A 37 24.51 5.13 3.79
C VAL A 37 23.98 5.91 2.59
N CYS A 38 22.80 6.51 2.69
CA CYS A 38 22.26 7.39 1.67
C CYS A 38 23.18 8.60 1.39
N ALA A 39 23.77 9.20 2.44
CA ALA A 39 24.73 10.27 2.28
C ALA A 39 25.96 9.82 1.46
N ILE A 40 26.54 8.67 1.81
CA ILE A 40 27.68 8.11 1.09
C ILE A 40 27.32 7.83 -0.37
N VAL A 41 26.17 7.19 -0.63
CA VAL A 41 25.70 6.88 -2.00
C VAL A 41 25.47 8.17 -2.80
N THR A 42 24.83 9.18 -2.20
CA THR A 42 24.60 10.47 -2.83
C THR A 42 25.91 11.12 -3.24
N THR A 43 26.85 11.28 -2.31
CA THR A 43 28.15 11.92 -2.60
C THR A 43 28.96 11.13 -3.63
N ALA A 44 28.93 9.79 -3.56
CA ALA A 44 29.68 8.93 -4.48
C ALA A 44 29.14 8.94 -5.91
N LEU A 45 27.81 9.04 -6.08
CA LEU A 45 27.16 8.95 -7.40
C LEU A 45 26.94 10.32 -8.05
N THR A 46 26.69 11.37 -7.26
CA THR A 46 26.29 12.68 -7.78
C THR A 46 27.31 13.78 -7.48
N GLY A 47 28.19 13.60 -6.50
CA GLY A 47 29.08 14.66 -6.00
C GLY A 47 28.38 15.74 -5.18
N GLU A 48 27.05 15.61 -4.97
CA GLU A 48 26.23 16.61 -4.29
C GLU A 48 26.37 16.52 -2.76
N ASP A 49 26.13 17.68 -2.10
CA ASP A 49 26.15 17.76 -0.64
C ASP A 49 24.96 17.00 -0.03
N PRO A 50 25.20 15.98 0.82
CA PRO A 50 24.13 15.20 1.43
C PRO A 50 23.14 16.02 2.27
N ILE A 51 23.62 17.10 2.92
CA ILE A 51 22.77 17.96 3.74
C ILE A 51 21.78 18.72 2.85
N GLY A 52 22.25 19.24 1.71
CA GLY A 52 21.41 19.87 0.70
C GLY A 52 20.36 18.92 0.13
N VAL A 53 20.76 17.66 -0.12
CA VAL A 53 19.84 16.62 -0.60
C VAL A 53 18.76 16.31 0.43
N TYR A 54 19.09 16.19 1.72
CA TYR A 54 18.07 15.97 2.77
C TYR A 54 17.16 17.19 2.98
N ALA A 55 17.69 18.40 2.89
CA ALA A 55 16.87 19.62 2.93
C ALA A 55 15.90 19.66 1.74
N THR A 56 16.34 19.25 0.57
CA THR A 56 15.51 19.09 -0.65
C THR A 56 14.42 18.05 -0.46
N MET A 57 14.77 16.89 0.11
CA MET A 57 13.82 15.84 0.43
C MET A 57 12.71 16.33 1.37
N PHE A 58 13.06 17.08 2.40
CA PHE A 58 12.10 17.69 3.31
C PHE A 58 11.25 18.77 2.61
N SER A 59 11.87 19.61 1.77
CA SER A 59 11.16 20.63 1.00
C SER A 59 10.20 20.05 -0.04
N GLY A 60 10.48 18.86 -0.56
CA GLY A 60 9.58 18.11 -1.44
C GLY A 60 8.26 17.76 -0.79
N ALA A 61 8.29 17.45 0.50
CA ALA A 61 7.11 17.14 1.30
C ALA A 61 6.41 18.39 1.87
N PHE A 62 7.17 19.34 2.43
CA PHE A 62 6.65 20.44 3.24
C PHE A 62 7.03 21.85 2.73
N GLY A 63 7.77 21.97 1.65
CA GLY A 63 8.27 23.24 1.13
C GLY A 63 7.20 24.26 0.70
N SER A 64 5.94 23.82 0.56
CA SER A 64 4.79 24.72 0.35
C SER A 64 3.50 24.09 0.89
N LYS A 65 2.51 24.95 1.18
CA LYS A 65 1.17 24.50 1.61
C LYS A 65 0.55 23.51 0.59
N ARG A 66 0.76 23.75 -0.72
CA ARG A 66 0.29 22.84 -1.78
C ARG A 66 0.96 21.48 -1.71
N LYS A 67 2.30 21.42 -1.52
CA LYS A 67 3.04 20.15 -1.39
C LYS A 67 2.58 19.35 -0.19
N ALA A 68 2.36 20.00 0.96
CA ALA A 68 1.84 19.33 2.16
C ALA A 68 0.44 18.74 1.94
N TRP A 69 -0.47 19.41 1.21
CA TRP A 69 -1.77 18.86 0.87
C TRP A 69 -1.68 17.66 -0.09
N ILE A 70 -0.79 17.73 -1.08
CA ILE A 70 -0.53 16.60 -2.00
C ILE A 70 0.08 15.42 -1.23
N LEU A 71 0.99 15.68 -0.29
CA LEU A 71 1.53 14.65 0.61
C LEU A 71 0.38 13.96 1.37
N GLY A 72 -0.47 14.73 2.05
CA GLY A 72 -1.61 14.21 2.80
C GLY A 72 -2.57 13.37 1.95
N GLN A 73 -2.86 13.83 0.72
CA GLN A 73 -3.66 13.09 -0.25
C GLN A 73 -3.03 11.74 -0.63
N ASN A 74 -1.73 11.71 -0.95
CA ASN A 74 -1.06 10.46 -1.30
C ASN A 74 -0.96 9.50 -0.11
N VAL A 75 -0.74 10.03 1.11
CA VAL A 75 -0.81 9.25 2.34
C VAL A 75 -2.19 8.62 2.51
N ALA A 76 -3.26 9.38 2.30
CA ALA A 76 -4.62 8.88 2.40
C ALA A 76 -4.88 7.74 1.39
N ILE A 77 -4.48 7.90 0.12
CA ILE A 77 -4.67 6.84 -0.89
C ILE A 77 -3.86 5.59 -0.52
N LEU A 78 -2.57 5.72 -0.20
CA LEU A 78 -1.74 4.57 0.18
C LEU A 78 -2.29 3.88 1.44
N LEU A 79 -2.74 4.65 2.42
CA LEU A 79 -3.38 4.13 3.64
C LEU A 79 -4.67 3.37 3.31
N CYS A 80 -5.53 3.91 2.43
CA CYS A 80 -6.75 3.24 1.99
C CYS A 80 -6.45 1.86 1.40
N VAL A 81 -5.48 1.77 0.49
CA VAL A 81 -5.06 0.50 -0.12
C VAL A 81 -4.44 -0.44 0.92
N SER A 82 -3.65 0.09 1.85
CA SER A 82 -3.01 -0.70 2.91
C SER A 82 -4.05 -1.30 3.87
N LEU A 83 -5.08 -0.52 4.23
CA LEU A 83 -6.23 -1.00 5.00
C LEU A 83 -7.02 -2.06 4.23
N ALA A 84 -7.15 -1.88 2.91
CA ALA A 84 -7.86 -2.81 2.04
C ALA A 84 -7.20 -4.19 1.98
N VAL A 85 -5.88 -4.26 1.83
CA VAL A 85 -5.16 -5.54 1.73
C VAL A 85 -4.96 -6.23 3.07
N THR A 86 -5.01 -5.49 4.18
CA THR A 86 -4.74 -5.99 5.54
C THR A 86 -5.57 -7.21 5.95
N PRO A 87 -6.91 -7.26 5.75
CA PRO A 87 -7.71 -8.42 6.13
C PRO A 87 -7.25 -9.70 5.42
N ALA A 88 -6.88 -9.59 4.13
CA ALA A 88 -6.38 -10.72 3.34
C ALA A 88 -5.05 -11.23 3.90
N PHE A 89 -4.08 -10.35 4.14
CA PHE A 89 -2.78 -10.74 4.69
C PHE A 89 -2.86 -11.27 6.13
N LYS A 90 -3.74 -10.69 6.95
CA LYS A 90 -3.99 -11.19 8.31
C LYS A 90 -4.56 -12.61 8.30
N MET A 91 -5.33 -12.96 7.26
CA MET A 91 -5.85 -14.32 7.01
C MET A 91 -4.79 -15.24 6.37
N ARG A 92 -3.58 -14.74 6.08
CA ARG A 92 -2.52 -15.42 5.30
C ARG A 92 -2.91 -15.73 3.84
N PHE A 93 -3.86 -15.01 3.29
CA PHE A 93 -4.13 -15.00 1.86
C PHE A 93 -3.25 -13.93 1.20
N TRP A 94 -2.34 -14.36 0.33
CA TRP A 94 -1.40 -13.48 -0.34
C TRP A 94 -2.06 -12.71 -1.50
N ASN A 95 -2.84 -11.66 -1.16
CA ASN A 95 -3.46 -10.79 -2.15
C ASN A 95 -2.45 -9.77 -2.71
N VAL A 96 -1.76 -10.15 -3.79
CA VAL A 96 -0.89 -9.26 -4.56
C VAL A 96 -1.68 -8.50 -5.65
N GLY A 97 -2.98 -8.76 -5.74
CA GLY A 97 -3.89 -8.20 -6.75
C GLY A 97 -4.41 -6.79 -6.46
N GLY A 98 -3.94 -6.14 -5.41
CA GLY A 98 -4.39 -4.80 -5.03
C GLY A 98 -4.28 -3.76 -6.14
N GLU A 99 -3.23 -3.84 -6.96
CA GLU A 99 -3.01 -2.97 -8.12
C GLU A 99 -4.15 -3.07 -9.12
N GLY A 100 -4.49 -4.29 -9.56
CA GLY A 100 -5.59 -4.52 -10.50
C GLY A 100 -6.97 -4.18 -9.91
N GLN A 101 -7.17 -4.41 -8.61
CA GLN A 101 -8.41 -4.06 -7.92
C GLN A 101 -8.63 -2.54 -7.89
N ILE A 102 -7.58 -1.74 -7.70
CA ILE A 102 -7.62 -0.27 -7.81
C ILE A 102 -7.97 0.13 -9.25
N MET A 103 -7.30 -0.46 -10.24
CA MET A 103 -7.51 -0.15 -11.66
C MET A 103 -8.93 -0.43 -12.10
N ILE A 104 -9.51 -1.57 -11.72
CA ILE A 104 -10.89 -1.95 -12.07
C ILE A 104 -11.90 -1.04 -11.37
N GLY A 105 -11.68 -0.69 -10.10
CA GLY A 105 -12.51 0.30 -9.40
C GLY A 105 -12.44 1.69 -10.04
N GLY A 106 -11.24 2.12 -10.44
CA GLY A 106 -11.03 3.35 -11.20
C GLY A 106 -11.69 3.32 -12.58
N LEU A 107 -11.62 2.18 -13.28
CA LEU A 107 -12.28 1.99 -14.57
C LEU A 107 -13.81 2.10 -14.45
N ALA A 108 -14.41 1.47 -13.44
CA ALA A 108 -15.84 1.59 -13.17
C ALA A 108 -16.24 3.05 -12.85
N THR A 109 -15.40 3.75 -12.10
CA THR A 109 -15.59 5.18 -11.82
C THR A 109 -15.55 6.02 -13.10
N ALA A 110 -14.52 5.86 -13.93
CA ALA A 110 -14.37 6.57 -15.20
C ALA A 110 -15.55 6.28 -16.15
N ALA A 111 -15.99 5.02 -16.21
CA ALA A 111 -17.15 4.62 -16.99
C ALA A 111 -18.42 5.37 -16.55
N CYS A 112 -18.68 5.46 -15.23
CA CYS A 112 -19.81 6.22 -14.72
C CYS A 112 -19.71 7.71 -15.07
N MET A 113 -18.52 8.32 -14.94
CA MET A 113 -18.29 9.72 -15.27
C MET A 113 -18.55 10.02 -16.77
N ILE A 114 -18.05 9.16 -17.65
CA ILE A 114 -18.17 9.34 -19.11
C ILE A 114 -19.60 9.06 -19.60
N LEU A 115 -20.24 8.00 -19.11
CA LEU A 115 -21.51 7.55 -19.63
C LEU A 115 -22.72 8.27 -19.01
N LEU A 116 -22.61 8.72 -17.77
CA LEU A 116 -23.71 9.29 -16.99
C LEU A 116 -23.51 10.76 -16.61
N GLY A 117 -22.30 11.32 -16.79
CA GLY A 117 -21.92 12.64 -16.27
C GLY A 117 -22.87 13.78 -16.62
N ASP A 118 -23.38 13.80 -17.86
CA ASP A 118 -24.28 14.86 -18.32
C ASP A 118 -25.77 14.47 -18.25
N LYS A 119 -26.09 13.28 -17.74
CA LYS A 119 -27.46 12.74 -17.77
C LYS A 119 -28.17 12.77 -16.43
N ILE A 120 -27.42 12.83 -15.33
CA ILE A 120 -27.95 12.73 -13.97
C ILE A 120 -27.33 13.77 -13.05
N PRO A 121 -28.03 14.16 -11.96
CA PRO A 121 -27.47 15.08 -10.97
C PRO A 121 -26.18 14.56 -10.36
N ASN A 122 -25.20 15.47 -10.10
CA ASN A 122 -23.86 15.09 -9.64
C ASN A 122 -23.83 14.26 -8.33
N TRP A 123 -24.74 14.58 -7.38
CA TRP A 123 -24.82 13.80 -6.13
C TRP A 123 -25.20 12.33 -6.38
N LEU A 124 -26.14 12.09 -7.30
CA LEU A 124 -26.57 10.74 -7.69
C LEU A 124 -25.46 10.00 -8.45
N LEU A 125 -24.77 10.73 -9.35
CA LEU A 125 -23.60 10.20 -10.06
C LEU A 125 -22.52 9.73 -9.08
N ILE A 126 -22.18 10.52 -8.06
CA ILE A 126 -21.20 10.15 -7.05
C ILE A 126 -21.65 8.89 -6.29
N CYS A 127 -22.93 8.79 -5.88
CA CYS A 127 -23.45 7.59 -5.25
C CYS A 127 -23.30 6.34 -6.13
N ILE A 128 -23.62 6.46 -7.42
CA ILE A 128 -23.48 5.36 -8.40
C ILE A 128 -22.00 5.00 -8.56
N MET A 129 -21.11 5.99 -8.65
CA MET A 129 -19.67 5.77 -8.74
C MET A 129 -19.12 5.00 -7.53
N VAL A 130 -19.54 5.35 -6.32
CA VAL A 130 -19.13 4.63 -5.09
C VAL A 130 -19.59 3.17 -5.16
N ILE A 131 -20.86 2.92 -5.48
CA ILE A 131 -21.39 1.57 -5.58
C ILE A 131 -20.68 0.78 -6.70
N ALA A 132 -20.51 1.38 -7.88
CA ALA A 132 -19.89 0.73 -9.02
C ALA A 132 -18.42 0.40 -8.77
N SER A 133 -17.64 1.32 -8.21
CA SER A 133 -16.22 1.12 -7.92
C SER A 133 -15.99 0.05 -6.85
N VAL A 134 -16.76 0.08 -5.77
CA VAL A 134 -16.69 -0.92 -4.69
C VAL A 134 -17.14 -2.29 -5.20
N ALA A 135 -18.24 -2.35 -5.95
CA ALA A 135 -18.73 -3.61 -6.51
C ALA A 135 -17.74 -4.21 -7.52
N ALA A 136 -17.21 -3.39 -8.44
CA ALA A 136 -16.23 -3.83 -9.43
C ALA A 136 -14.94 -4.36 -8.76
N GLY A 137 -14.40 -3.64 -7.78
CA GLY A 137 -13.26 -4.08 -7.00
C GLY A 137 -13.55 -5.36 -6.20
N ALA A 138 -14.72 -5.45 -5.56
CA ALA A 138 -15.14 -6.62 -4.80
C ALA A 138 -15.28 -7.87 -5.67
N ILE A 139 -15.90 -7.74 -6.85
CA ILE A 139 -16.02 -8.84 -7.83
C ILE A 139 -14.63 -9.27 -8.28
N TRP A 140 -13.76 -8.30 -8.63
CA TRP A 140 -12.41 -8.58 -9.08
C TRP A 140 -11.57 -9.32 -8.04
N GLY A 141 -11.62 -8.90 -6.77
CA GLY A 141 -10.98 -9.59 -5.65
C GLY A 141 -11.65 -10.92 -5.28
N GLY A 142 -12.95 -11.06 -5.55
CA GLY A 142 -13.72 -12.27 -5.29
C GLY A 142 -13.37 -13.43 -6.21
N ILE A 143 -13.00 -13.15 -7.48
CA ILE A 143 -12.66 -14.19 -8.46
C ILE A 143 -11.55 -15.13 -7.92
N PRO A 144 -10.31 -14.64 -7.61
CA PRO A 144 -9.26 -15.53 -7.11
C PRO A 144 -9.62 -16.18 -5.78
N ALA A 145 -10.44 -15.52 -4.95
CA ALA A 145 -10.89 -16.08 -3.69
C ALA A 145 -11.82 -17.30 -3.85
N ILE A 146 -12.72 -17.27 -4.84
CA ILE A 146 -13.59 -18.42 -5.16
C ILE A 146 -12.75 -19.57 -5.65
N PHE A 147 -11.77 -19.34 -6.51
CA PHE A 147 -10.86 -20.38 -7.00
C PHE A 147 -10.02 -20.98 -5.87
N LYS A 148 -9.50 -20.15 -4.97
CA LYS A 148 -8.79 -20.62 -3.78
C LYS A 148 -9.69 -21.47 -2.88
N ALA A 149 -10.91 -20.99 -2.60
CA ALA A 149 -11.83 -21.65 -1.70
C ALA A 149 -12.34 -23.02 -2.23
N LYS A 150 -12.50 -23.16 -3.56
CA LYS A 150 -13.02 -24.39 -4.18
C LYS A 150 -11.94 -25.37 -4.62
N TRP A 151 -10.85 -24.88 -5.18
CA TRP A 151 -9.81 -25.70 -5.83
C TRP A 151 -8.42 -25.53 -5.22
N ASN A 152 -8.30 -24.79 -4.13
CA ASN A 152 -7.03 -24.52 -3.44
C ASN A 152 -5.91 -24.04 -4.38
N THR A 153 -6.25 -23.21 -5.37
CA THR A 153 -5.30 -22.63 -6.32
C THR A 153 -4.27 -21.73 -5.61
N ASN A 154 -3.13 -21.48 -6.28
CA ASN A 154 -2.14 -20.54 -5.78
C ASN A 154 -2.68 -19.10 -5.91
N GLU A 155 -3.05 -18.52 -4.78
CA GLU A 155 -3.64 -17.17 -4.70
C GLU A 155 -2.71 -16.07 -5.13
N THR A 156 -1.41 -16.19 -4.82
CA THR A 156 -0.39 -15.18 -5.18
C THR A 156 -0.26 -15.06 -6.68
N LEU A 157 -0.08 -16.20 -7.36
CA LEU A 157 0.06 -16.22 -8.81
C LEU A 157 -1.24 -15.76 -9.49
N PHE A 158 -2.39 -16.23 -9.01
CA PHE A 158 -3.69 -15.87 -9.59
C PHE A 158 -3.95 -14.35 -9.47
N THR A 159 -3.77 -13.78 -8.27
CA THR A 159 -3.98 -12.35 -8.05
C THR A 159 -2.99 -11.49 -8.83
N LEU A 160 -1.73 -11.95 -8.99
CA LEU A 160 -0.74 -11.26 -9.81
C LEU A 160 -1.15 -11.26 -11.30
N MET A 161 -1.61 -12.39 -11.84
CA MET A 161 -2.09 -12.46 -13.23
C MET A 161 -3.32 -11.56 -13.46
N MET A 162 -4.21 -11.45 -12.47
CA MET A 162 -5.35 -10.55 -12.53
C MET A 162 -4.94 -9.07 -12.66
N ASN A 163 -3.76 -8.65 -12.13
CA ASN A 163 -3.25 -7.29 -12.35
C ASN A 163 -2.96 -7.03 -13.83
N TYR A 164 -2.33 -7.98 -14.53
CA TYR A 164 -2.05 -7.84 -15.96
C TYR A 164 -3.34 -7.76 -16.77
N VAL A 165 -4.33 -8.58 -16.44
CA VAL A 165 -5.66 -8.53 -17.10
C VAL A 165 -6.32 -7.17 -16.85
N ALA A 166 -6.28 -6.66 -15.63
CA ALA A 166 -6.81 -5.33 -15.28
C ALA A 166 -6.13 -4.22 -16.09
N THR A 167 -4.80 -4.26 -16.21
CA THR A 167 -4.02 -3.29 -17.01
C THR A 167 -4.47 -3.30 -18.48
N GLN A 168 -4.65 -4.49 -19.08
CA GLN A 168 -5.09 -4.60 -20.47
C GLN A 168 -6.53 -4.16 -20.67
N LEU A 169 -7.42 -4.43 -19.70
CA LEU A 169 -8.79 -3.90 -19.74
C LEU A 169 -8.81 -2.37 -19.68
N VAL A 170 -8.02 -1.76 -18.79
CA VAL A 170 -7.90 -0.29 -18.75
C VAL A 170 -7.34 0.23 -20.05
N ALA A 171 -6.27 -0.39 -20.61
CA ALA A 171 -5.69 0.01 -21.89
C ALA A 171 -6.73 -0.02 -23.02
N PHE A 172 -7.53 -1.08 -23.09
CA PHE A 172 -8.60 -1.21 -24.08
C PHE A 172 -9.63 -0.06 -23.97
N PHE A 173 -10.12 0.22 -22.75
CA PHE A 173 -11.11 1.28 -22.55
C PHE A 173 -10.52 2.68 -22.74
N VAL A 174 -9.23 2.89 -22.45
CA VAL A 174 -8.53 4.14 -22.78
C VAL A 174 -8.59 4.41 -24.28
N ILE A 175 -8.33 3.39 -25.12
CA ILE A 175 -8.43 3.51 -26.59
C ILE A 175 -9.88 3.76 -27.03
N VAL A 176 -10.86 3.08 -26.39
CA VAL A 176 -12.28 3.28 -26.72
C VAL A 176 -12.74 4.71 -26.43
N TRP A 177 -12.29 5.30 -25.31
CA TRP A 177 -12.73 6.61 -24.83
C TRP A 177 -11.75 7.75 -25.11
N GLU A 178 -10.66 7.51 -25.83
CA GLU A 178 -9.66 8.55 -26.12
C GLU A 178 -10.26 9.74 -26.90
N VAL A 179 -9.83 10.93 -26.52
CA VAL A 179 -10.21 12.19 -27.16
C VAL A 179 -8.99 13.11 -27.25
N PRO A 180 -8.58 13.55 -28.47
CA PRO A 180 -9.06 13.11 -29.81
C PRO A 180 -8.65 11.66 -30.13
N LYS A 181 -9.31 11.04 -31.10
CA LYS A 181 -8.96 9.67 -31.52
C LYS A 181 -7.51 9.59 -31.99
N GLY A 182 -6.80 8.53 -31.54
CA GLY A 182 -5.38 8.33 -31.80
C GLY A 182 -4.45 9.02 -30.77
N ALA A 183 -5.01 9.68 -29.74
CA ALA A 183 -4.22 10.35 -28.70
C ALA A 183 -3.59 9.39 -27.67
N GLY A 184 -4.08 8.14 -27.58
CA GLY A 184 -3.64 7.15 -26.61
C GLY A 184 -3.97 7.51 -25.15
N LYS A 185 -4.81 8.52 -24.92
CA LYS A 185 -5.21 9.01 -23.58
C LYS A 185 -6.60 9.62 -23.59
N ILE A 186 -7.30 9.57 -22.47
CA ILE A 186 -8.66 10.13 -22.34
C ILE A 186 -8.63 11.65 -22.05
N GLY A 187 -7.54 12.15 -21.45
CA GLY A 187 -7.51 13.52 -20.92
C GLY A 187 -8.25 13.63 -19.59
N ILE A 188 -8.65 14.86 -19.23
CA ILE A 188 -9.41 15.13 -18.00
C ILE A 188 -10.89 14.90 -18.30
N ILE A 189 -11.51 13.95 -17.60
CA ILE A 189 -12.92 13.58 -17.79
C ILE A 189 -13.80 14.70 -17.24
N ASN A 190 -14.79 15.15 -18.03
CA ASN A 190 -15.77 16.17 -17.67
C ASN A 190 -15.16 17.48 -17.17
N GLN A 191 -14.06 17.94 -17.80
CA GLN A 191 -13.33 19.14 -17.38
C GLN A 191 -14.22 20.39 -17.26
N ASN A 192 -15.20 20.56 -18.14
CA ASN A 192 -16.06 21.74 -18.18
C ASN A 192 -17.21 21.65 -17.18
N THR A 193 -17.82 20.48 -17.00
CA THR A 193 -18.99 20.27 -16.14
C THR A 193 -18.63 19.82 -14.75
N GLN A 194 -17.41 19.30 -14.54
CA GLN A 194 -16.94 18.69 -13.31
C GLN A 194 -17.86 17.56 -12.78
N ALA A 195 -18.64 16.97 -13.66
CA ALA A 195 -19.56 15.90 -13.32
C ALA A 195 -18.80 14.65 -12.88
N GLY A 196 -19.15 14.11 -11.71
CA GLY A 196 -18.46 12.99 -11.07
C GLY A 196 -17.18 13.37 -10.32
N TRP A 197 -16.81 14.65 -10.28
CA TRP A 197 -15.72 15.07 -9.40
C TRP A 197 -16.19 15.10 -7.96
N LEU A 198 -15.36 14.59 -7.06
CA LEU A 198 -15.68 14.65 -5.64
C LEU A 198 -15.66 16.11 -5.16
N PRO A 199 -16.66 16.53 -4.35
CA PRO A 199 -16.80 17.90 -3.94
C PRO A 199 -15.62 18.36 -3.07
N GLN A 200 -15.20 19.61 -3.28
CA GLN A 200 -14.21 20.25 -2.45
C GLN A 200 -14.88 20.77 -1.16
N ILE A 201 -14.23 20.59 -0.03
CA ILE A 201 -14.69 21.15 1.25
C ILE A 201 -14.00 22.48 1.50
N GLY A 202 -14.71 23.57 1.31
CA GLY A 202 -14.15 24.93 1.39
C GLY A 202 -13.07 25.15 0.34
N SER A 203 -11.91 25.69 0.75
CA SER A 203 -10.76 25.93 -0.14
C SER A 203 -9.82 24.74 -0.28
N TYR A 204 -10.16 23.58 0.29
CA TYR A 204 -9.25 22.43 0.39
C TYR A 204 -9.65 21.31 -0.58
N LYS A 205 -8.90 21.19 -1.66
CA LYS A 205 -9.19 20.28 -2.78
C LYS A 205 -9.24 18.79 -2.38
N TYR A 206 -8.42 18.36 -1.42
CA TYR A 206 -8.27 16.93 -1.09
C TYR A 206 -8.82 16.54 0.29
N LEU A 207 -9.46 17.47 1.00
CA LEU A 207 -9.88 17.24 2.37
C LEU A 207 -10.91 16.11 2.48
N LEU A 208 -11.83 16.00 1.51
CA LEU A 208 -12.85 14.94 1.49
C LEU A 208 -12.21 13.55 1.41
N ASN A 209 -11.23 13.37 0.53
CA ASN A 209 -10.52 12.09 0.40
C ASN A 209 -9.81 11.70 1.71
N ILE A 210 -9.14 12.66 2.35
CA ILE A 210 -8.45 12.44 3.63
C ILE A 210 -9.46 12.06 4.72
N LEU A 211 -10.61 12.74 4.79
CA LEU A 211 -11.66 12.44 5.78
C LEU A 211 -12.28 11.05 5.56
N ILE A 212 -12.59 10.69 4.31
CA ILE A 212 -13.11 9.35 3.98
C ILE A 212 -12.14 8.27 4.48
N VAL A 213 -10.84 8.43 4.22
CA VAL A 213 -9.84 7.43 4.62
C VAL A 213 -9.61 7.46 6.13
N ALA A 214 -9.68 8.61 6.80
CA ALA A 214 -9.61 8.70 8.25
C ALA A 214 -10.77 7.93 8.92
N VAL A 215 -11.99 8.12 8.44
CA VAL A 215 -13.17 7.35 8.90
C VAL A 215 -12.98 5.87 8.62
N LEU A 216 -12.52 5.50 7.42
CA LEU A 216 -12.23 4.13 7.04
C LEU A 216 -11.18 3.49 7.97
N THR A 217 -10.15 4.23 8.37
CA THR A 217 -9.11 3.76 9.31
C THR A 217 -9.72 3.36 10.64
N VAL A 218 -10.61 4.21 11.19
CA VAL A 218 -11.31 3.93 12.44
C VAL A 218 -12.24 2.71 12.29
N LEU A 219 -13.01 2.65 11.21
CA LEU A 219 -13.90 1.51 10.93
C LEU A 219 -13.12 0.21 10.80
N MET A 220 -12.00 0.21 10.06
CA MET A 220 -11.15 -0.97 9.90
C MET A 220 -10.46 -1.39 11.20
N TYR A 221 -10.09 -0.43 12.05
CA TYR A 221 -9.58 -0.75 13.39
C TYR A 221 -10.62 -1.54 14.21
N PHE A 222 -11.86 -1.06 14.31
CA PHE A 222 -12.92 -1.76 15.00
C PHE A 222 -13.29 -3.09 14.33
N TYR A 223 -13.34 -3.11 13.00
CA TYR A 223 -13.61 -4.33 12.24
C TYR A 223 -12.60 -5.44 12.55
N LEU A 224 -11.30 -5.14 12.52
CA LEU A 224 -10.25 -6.14 12.72
C LEU A 224 -10.05 -6.54 14.18
N THR A 225 -10.41 -5.66 15.16
CA THR A 225 -10.14 -5.91 16.60
C THR A 225 -11.37 -6.31 17.40
N ARG A 226 -12.55 -5.89 17.00
CA ARG A 226 -13.79 -6.07 17.81
C ARG A 226 -14.88 -6.85 17.11
N SER A 227 -14.84 -7.05 15.78
CA SER A 227 -15.90 -7.76 15.09
C SER A 227 -15.68 -9.29 15.11
N LYS A 228 -16.80 -10.04 15.04
CA LYS A 228 -16.78 -11.50 14.83
C LYS A 228 -16.01 -11.87 13.58
N GLN A 229 -16.14 -11.08 12.51
CA GLN A 229 -15.46 -11.33 11.24
C GLN A 229 -13.95 -11.14 11.37
N GLY A 230 -13.49 -10.12 12.11
CA GLY A 230 -12.07 -9.91 12.41
C GLY A 230 -11.47 -11.06 13.24
N TYR A 231 -12.25 -11.63 14.15
CA TYR A 231 -11.88 -12.82 14.89
C TYR A 231 -11.74 -14.04 13.96
N GLU A 232 -12.73 -14.31 13.11
CA GLU A 232 -12.69 -15.41 12.14
C GLU A 232 -11.46 -15.30 11.20
N ILE A 233 -11.15 -14.09 10.71
CA ILE A 233 -9.95 -13.80 9.90
C ILE A 233 -8.68 -14.18 10.65
N SER A 234 -8.57 -13.83 11.93
CA SER A 234 -7.40 -14.12 12.75
C SER A 234 -7.22 -15.63 12.98
N VAL A 235 -8.31 -16.33 13.31
CA VAL A 235 -8.29 -17.79 13.54
C VAL A 235 -7.92 -18.56 12.26
N VAL A 236 -8.50 -18.19 11.11
CA VAL A 236 -8.13 -18.78 9.81
C VAL A 236 -6.67 -18.51 9.49
N GLY A 237 -6.16 -17.30 9.79
CA GLY A 237 -4.76 -16.93 9.59
C GLY A 237 -3.78 -17.68 10.49
N GLU A 238 -4.19 -18.11 11.69
CA GLU A 238 -3.35 -18.96 12.55
C GLU A 238 -3.30 -20.38 12.04
N SER A 239 -4.48 -20.98 11.79
CA SER A 239 -4.59 -22.35 11.28
C SER A 239 -5.96 -22.59 10.65
N GLU A 240 -5.99 -22.90 9.36
CA GLU A 240 -7.23 -23.29 8.67
C GLU A 240 -7.86 -24.56 9.27
N ARG A 241 -7.05 -25.53 9.69
CA ARG A 241 -7.54 -26.76 10.34
C ARG A 241 -8.22 -26.46 11.67
N THR A 242 -7.61 -25.64 12.50
CA THR A 242 -8.19 -25.20 13.77
C THR A 242 -9.50 -24.43 13.55
N ALA A 243 -9.54 -23.55 12.55
CA ALA A 243 -10.75 -22.83 12.19
C ALA A 243 -11.89 -23.77 11.80
N GLN A 244 -11.62 -24.80 10.99
CA GLN A 244 -12.60 -25.83 10.61
C GLN A 244 -13.08 -26.63 11.82
N TYR A 245 -12.17 -26.99 12.74
CA TYR A 245 -12.50 -27.75 13.94
C TYR A 245 -13.47 -27.03 14.87
N VAL A 246 -13.34 -25.69 14.98
CA VAL A 246 -14.28 -24.85 15.76
C VAL A 246 -15.52 -24.40 14.96
N GLY A 247 -15.77 -25.01 13.78
CA GLY A 247 -16.97 -24.78 12.98
C GLY A 247 -16.94 -23.54 12.07
N ILE A 248 -15.81 -22.89 11.88
CA ILE A 248 -15.67 -21.75 10.96
C ILE A 248 -15.62 -22.27 9.52
N LYS A 249 -16.48 -21.74 8.65
CA LYS A 249 -16.52 -22.07 7.22
C LYS A 249 -15.41 -21.29 6.47
N VAL A 250 -14.18 -21.84 6.45
CA VAL A 250 -12.96 -21.19 5.90
C VAL A 250 -13.21 -20.61 4.50
N GLY A 251 -13.81 -21.35 3.57
CA GLY A 251 -14.09 -20.87 2.22
C GLY A 251 -14.98 -19.61 2.19
N LYS A 252 -15.99 -19.50 3.09
CA LYS A 252 -16.80 -18.29 3.20
C LYS A 252 -16.00 -17.12 3.73
N VAL A 253 -15.12 -17.36 4.70
CA VAL A 253 -14.24 -16.32 5.27
C VAL A 253 -13.30 -15.80 4.20
N ILE A 254 -12.68 -16.68 3.40
CA ILE A 254 -11.79 -16.30 2.30
C ILE A 254 -12.51 -15.40 1.30
N VAL A 255 -13.64 -15.85 0.74
CA VAL A 255 -14.37 -15.11 -0.29
C VAL A 255 -14.85 -13.75 0.24
N ARG A 256 -15.48 -13.72 1.41
CA ARG A 256 -15.98 -12.48 2.01
C ARG A 256 -14.85 -11.48 2.28
N THR A 257 -13.73 -11.95 2.82
CA THR A 257 -12.58 -11.11 3.16
C THR A 257 -11.94 -10.53 1.90
N MET A 258 -11.83 -11.32 0.84
CA MET A 258 -11.29 -10.86 -0.43
C MET A 258 -12.24 -9.92 -1.18
N MET A 259 -13.56 -10.13 -1.09
CA MET A 259 -14.52 -9.16 -1.63
C MET A 259 -14.45 -7.82 -0.88
N LEU A 260 -14.30 -7.83 0.45
CA LEU A 260 -14.08 -6.62 1.23
C LEU A 260 -12.77 -5.94 0.83
N SER A 261 -11.67 -6.69 0.75
CA SER A 261 -10.36 -6.19 0.31
C SER A 261 -10.44 -5.56 -1.08
N GLY A 262 -11.00 -6.27 -2.05
CA GLY A 262 -11.19 -5.76 -3.41
C GLY A 262 -12.09 -4.54 -3.49
N GLY A 263 -13.18 -4.53 -2.73
CA GLY A 263 -14.10 -3.38 -2.67
C GLY A 263 -13.44 -2.11 -2.11
N LEU A 264 -12.62 -2.25 -1.08
CA LEU A 264 -11.86 -1.12 -0.53
C LEU A 264 -10.74 -0.65 -1.48
N CYS A 265 -10.09 -1.56 -2.21
CA CYS A 265 -9.17 -1.19 -3.30
C CYS A 265 -9.92 -0.47 -4.43
N GLY A 266 -11.14 -0.93 -4.77
CA GLY A 266 -12.01 -0.24 -5.73
C GLY A 266 -12.36 1.18 -5.27
N LEU A 267 -12.66 1.37 -3.98
CA LEU A 267 -12.85 2.70 -3.39
C LEU A 267 -11.61 3.59 -3.55
N ALA A 268 -10.40 3.05 -3.35
CA ALA A 268 -9.16 3.79 -3.63
C ALA A 268 -9.06 4.22 -5.11
N GLY A 269 -9.50 3.36 -6.05
CA GLY A 269 -9.62 3.70 -7.47
C GLY A 269 -10.59 4.88 -7.72
N LEU A 270 -11.71 4.91 -7.03
CA LEU A 270 -12.65 6.05 -7.07
C LEU A 270 -12.01 7.33 -6.54
N LEU A 271 -11.31 7.25 -5.40
CA LEU A 271 -10.62 8.42 -4.82
C LEU A 271 -9.53 8.97 -5.74
N LEU A 272 -8.88 8.11 -6.53
CA LEU A 272 -7.90 8.53 -7.54
C LEU A 272 -8.60 9.20 -8.73
N VAL A 273 -9.55 8.52 -9.37
CA VAL A 273 -10.20 9.02 -10.59
C VAL A 273 -11.16 10.17 -10.30
N GLY A 274 -12.04 10.03 -9.32
CA GLY A 274 -13.03 11.05 -8.98
C GLY A 274 -12.52 12.19 -8.10
N GLY A 275 -11.47 11.91 -7.30
CA GLY A 275 -11.00 12.84 -6.28
C GLY A 275 -9.67 13.53 -6.55
N THR A 276 -8.81 12.98 -7.42
CA THR A 276 -7.45 13.50 -7.61
C THR A 276 -7.11 13.78 -9.05
N ASP A 277 -7.08 12.75 -9.89
CA ASP A 277 -6.49 12.82 -11.24
C ASP A 277 -7.51 13.17 -12.31
N HIS A 278 -8.79 12.88 -12.06
CA HIS A 278 -9.92 13.09 -12.99
C HIS A 278 -9.68 12.48 -14.37
N THR A 279 -8.89 11.44 -14.43
CA THR A 279 -8.56 10.67 -15.63
C THR A 279 -8.28 9.23 -15.28
N ILE A 280 -8.22 8.35 -16.28
CA ILE A 280 -7.78 6.97 -16.09
C ILE A 280 -6.65 6.64 -17.04
N THR A 281 -5.63 5.97 -16.52
CA THR A 281 -4.46 5.49 -17.27
C THR A 281 -4.11 4.08 -16.81
N THR A 282 -3.32 3.37 -17.58
CA THR A 282 -2.79 2.04 -17.20
C THR A 282 -1.84 2.07 -16.01
N THR A 283 -1.40 3.24 -15.60
CA THR A 283 -0.49 3.47 -14.46
C THR A 283 -1.16 4.18 -13.30
N ILE A 284 -2.49 4.32 -13.28
CA ILE A 284 -3.24 5.07 -12.26
C ILE A 284 -2.99 4.57 -10.83
N ALA A 285 -2.81 3.27 -10.65
CA ALA A 285 -2.52 2.67 -9.36
C ALA A 285 -1.10 2.99 -8.86
N GLY A 286 -0.14 3.21 -9.79
CA GLY A 286 1.21 3.72 -9.50
C GLY A 286 2.01 2.88 -8.52
N GLY A 287 1.87 1.54 -8.56
CA GLY A 287 2.57 0.64 -7.64
C GLY A 287 2.03 0.62 -6.21
N ARG A 288 0.96 1.38 -5.92
CA ARG A 288 0.39 1.49 -4.56
C ARG A 288 -0.13 0.17 -4.02
N GLY A 289 -0.59 -0.74 -4.90
CA GLY A 289 -1.01 -2.08 -4.52
C GLY A 289 0.15 -2.89 -3.90
N PHE A 290 1.35 -2.80 -4.46
CA PHE A 290 2.54 -3.47 -3.94
C PHE A 290 3.09 -2.77 -2.69
N THR A 291 3.18 -1.44 -2.71
CA THR A 291 3.64 -0.65 -1.57
C THR A 291 2.74 -0.83 -0.34
N ALA A 292 1.43 -0.98 -0.54
CA ALA A 292 0.48 -1.22 0.53
C ALA A 292 0.74 -2.53 1.29
N VAL A 293 1.26 -3.56 0.62
CA VAL A 293 1.68 -4.80 1.28
C VAL A 293 2.81 -4.52 2.27
N MET A 294 3.81 -3.74 1.86
CA MET A 294 4.92 -3.36 2.75
C MET A 294 4.42 -2.55 3.96
N VAL A 295 3.51 -1.59 3.74
CA VAL A 295 2.87 -0.83 4.84
C VAL A 295 2.17 -1.75 5.81
N ALA A 296 1.36 -2.70 5.32
CA ALA A 296 0.58 -3.61 6.15
C ALA A 296 1.49 -4.51 7.01
N TRP A 297 2.57 -5.04 6.44
CA TRP A 297 3.54 -5.86 7.17
C TRP A 297 4.36 -5.05 8.18
N LEU A 298 4.84 -3.87 7.79
CA LEU A 298 5.61 -3.00 8.68
C LEU A 298 4.78 -2.53 9.88
N ALA A 299 3.49 -2.28 9.67
CA ALA A 299 2.54 -1.93 10.71
C ALA A 299 2.01 -3.13 11.52
N LYS A 300 2.46 -4.36 11.22
CA LYS A 300 1.96 -5.60 11.86
C LYS A 300 0.43 -5.70 11.85
N PHE A 301 -0.17 -5.29 10.73
CA PHE A 301 -1.63 -5.30 10.49
C PHE A 301 -2.44 -4.43 11.46
N ASN A 302 -1.82 -3.43 12.08
CA ASN A 302 -2.49 -2.48 12.97
C ASN A 302 -2.85 -1.21 12.18
N PRO A 303 -4.15 -0.88 11.98
CA PRO A 303 -4.59 0.27 11.20
C PRO A 303 -4.04 1.63 11.69
N LEU A 304 -3.86 1.80 13.00
CA LEU A 304 -3.34 3.05 13.54
C LEU A 304 -1.84 3.23 13.24
N VAL A 305 -1.08 2.14 13.31
CA VAL A 305 0.36 2.17 12.95
C VAL A 305 0.53 2.36 11.44
N MET A 306 -0.42 1.88 10.62
CA MET A 306 -0.40 2.09 9.16
C MET A 306 -0.46 3.55 8.77
N VAL A 307 -1.09 4.42 9.54
CA VAL A 307 -1.06 5.87 9.30
C VAL A 307 0.37 6.38 9.28
N LEU A 308 1.16 6.00 10.29
CA LEU A 308 2.56 6.42 10.41
C LEU A 308 3.44 5.81 9.32
N THR A 309 3.26 4.51 9.03
CA THR A 309 4.06 3.83 8.00
C THR A 309 3.71 4.31 6.59
N SER A 310 2.45 4.57 6.29
CA SER A 310 2.03 5.18 5.01
C SER A 310 2.59 6.59 4.86
N PHE A 311 2.55 7.39 5.93
CA PHE A 311 3.17 8.72 5.94
C PHE A 311 4.66 8.65 5.63
N LEU A 312 5.39 7.75 6.29
CA LEU A 312 6.82 7.57 6.09
C LEU A 312 7.14 7.23 4.63
N LEU A 313 6.45 6.24 4.05
CA LEU A 313 6.73 5.80 2.68
C LEU A 313 6.40 6.89 1.66
N VAL A 314 5.28 7.58 1.81
CA VAL A 314 4.91 8.68 0.89
C VAL A 314 5.83 9.88 1.06
N PHE A 315 6.30 10.16 2.27
CA PHE A 315 7.30 11.20 2.52
C PHE A 315 8.60 10.89 1.77
N LEU A 316 9.08 9.65 1.83
CA LEU A 316 10.28 9.21 1.12
C LEU A 316 10.10 9.31 -0.39
N ASP A 317 9.00 8.81 -0.94
CA ASP A 317 8.67 8.86 -2.37
C ASP A 317 8.63 10.31 -2.90
N ARG A 318 7.94 11.21 -2.17
CA ARG A 318 7.86 12.63 -2.54
C ARG A 318 9.19 13.35 -2.42
N GLY A 319 9.93 13.06 -1.37
CA GLY A 319 11.29 13.58 -1.20
C GLY A 319 12.23 13.14 -2.31
N ALA A 320 12.19 11.86 -2.67
CA ALA A 320 12.96 11.26 -3.75
C ALA A 320 12.63 11.92 -5.11
N SER A 321 11.34 12.12 -5.40
CA SER A 321 10.88 12.80 -6.62
C SER A 321 11.38 14.25 -6.70
N GLU A 322 11.40 14.97 -5.59
CA GLU A 322 11.91 16.35 -5.53
C GLU A 322 13.43 16.40 -5.75
N ILE A 323 14.18 15.49 -5.14
CA ILE A 323 15.63 15.35 -5.36
C ILE A 323 15.92 15.15 -6.85
N SER A 324 15.22 14.21 -7.50
CA SER A 324 15.40 13.96 -8.93
C SER A 324 15.11 15.19 -9.78
N THR A 325 14.11 15.99 -9.40
CA THR A 325 13.72 17.19 -10.13
C THR A 325 14.74 18.32 -9.96
N ILE A 326 15.20 18.60 -8.74
CA ILE A 326 16.08 19.75 -8.44
C ILE A 326 17.50 19.50 -8.93
N TYR A 327 18.01 18.29 -8.73
CA TYR A 327 19.37 17.94 -9.13
C TYR A 327 19.47 17.39 -10.55
N GLY A 328 18.36 17.33 -11.30
CA GLY A 328 18.35 16.81 -12.68
C GLY A 328 18.73 15.32 -12.78
N LEU A 329 18.54 14.56 -11.70
CA LEU A 329 18.88 13.15 -11.61
C LEU A 329 17.74 12.30 -12.17
N ASN A 330 18.10 11.08 -12.62
CA ASN A 330 17.08 10.11 -13.01
C ASN A 330 16.18 9.79 -11.80
N HIS A 331 14.89 9.60 -12.04
CA HIS A 331 13.90 9.21 -11.00
C HIS A 331 14.36 7.97 -10.22
N SER A 332 15.05 7.04 -10.88
CA SER A 332 15.62 5.85 -10.24
C SER A 332 16.60 6.13 -9.11
N PHE A 333 17.23 7.32 -9.09
CA PHE A 333 18.10 7.69 -7.96
C PHE A 333 17.28 7.87 -6.66
N GLY A 334 16.14 8.51 -6.76
CA GLY A 334 15.21 8.63 -5.63
C GLY A 334 14.70 7.27 -5.14
N ASP A 335 14.41 6.35 -6.08
CA ASP A 335 13.99 4.99 -5.76
C ASP A 335 15.10 4.21 -5.04
N ILE A 336 16.37 4.42 -5.41
CA ILE A 336 17.53 3.83 -4.71
C ILE A 336 17.59 4.31 -3.26
N LEU A 337 17.49 5.62 -3.02
CA LEU A 337 17.50 6.17 -1.66
C LEU A 337 16.34 5.62 -0.83
N THR A 338 15.14 5.59 -1.39
CA THR A 338 13.96 5.02 -0.76
C THR A 338 14.17 3.53 -0.45
N GLY A 339 14.71 2.77 -1.39
CA GLY A 339 15.03 1.35 -1.20
C GLY A 339 16.04 1.10 -0.08
N ILE A 340 17.10 1.91 0.02
CA ILE A 340 18.08 1.83 1.11
C ILE A 340 17.39 2.07 2.46
N ILE A 341 16.63 3.14 2.59
CA ILE A 341 15.95 3.47 3.85
C ILE A 341 14.99 2.35 4.25
N LEU A 342 14.20 1.84 3.30
CA LEU A 342 13.29 0.71 3.56
C LEU A 342 14.02 -0.56 3.97
N PHE A 343 15.14 -0.88 3.33
CA PHE A 343 15.95 -2.04 3.68
C PHE A 343 16.40 -1.98 5.15
N PHE A 344 16.89 -0.83 5.62
CA PHE A 344 17.30 -0.66 7.01
C PHE A 344 16.12 -0.70 7.98
N ILE A 345 14.97 -0.10 7.62
CA ILE A 345 13.76 -0.13 8.45
C ILE A 345 13.25 -1.57 8.61
N ILE A 346 13.13 -2.32 7.51
CA ILE A 346 12.69 -3.72 7.53
C ILE A 346 13.72 -4.58 8.27
N GLY A 347 15.01 -4.36 8.01
CA GLY A 347 16.10 -5.04 8.71
C GLY A 347 16.09 -4.80 10.21
N SER A 348 15.67 -3.62 10.66
CA SER A 348 15.57 -3.31 12.09
C SER A 348 14.56 -4.21 12.83
N GLU A 349 13.46 -4.63 12.17
CA GLU A 349 12.47 -5.54 12.75
C GLU A 349 13.07 -6.93 13.07
N PHE A 350 14.06 -7.36 12.27
CA PHE A 350 14.82 -8.57 12.60
C PHE A 350 15.55 -8.41 13.94
N PHE A 351 16.25 -7.30 14.15
CA PHE A 351 17.00 -7.02 15.40
C PHE A 351 16.08 -6.73 16.59
N VAL A 352 14.87 -6.26 16.37
CA VAL A 352 13.83 -6.14 17.38
C VAL A 352 13.34 -7.52 17.83
N SER A 353 13.20 -8.47 16.90
CA SER A 353 12.60 -9.79 17.14
C SER A 353 13.62 -10.84 17.55
N TYR A 354 14.87 -10.74 17.08
CA TYR A 354 15.93 -11.72 17.28
C TYR A 354 17.19 -11.08 17.84
N ARG A 355 17.96 -11.89 18.59
CA ARG A 355 19.29 -11.53 19.10
C ARG A 355 20.33 -12.39 18.41
N LEU A 356 21.36 -11.73 17.87
CA LEU A 356 22.56 -12.39 17.40
C LEU A 356 23.50 -12.57 18.60
N SER A 357 23.85 -13.80 18.93
CA SER A 357 24.90 -14.14 19.89
C SER A 357 26.05 -14.80 19.19
N PHE A 358 27.24 -14.21 19.34
CA PHE A 358 28.48 -14.81 18.86
C PHE A 358 29.01 -15.73 19.95
N LEU A 359 29.14 -17.03 19.68
CA LEU A 359 29.81 -17.94 20.59
C LEU A 359 31.30 -17.55 20.62
N LYS A 360 31.73 -16.95 21.72
CA LYS A 360 33.16 -16.82 22.01
C LYS A 360 33.75 -18.21 22.17
N HIS A 361 34.64 -18.59 21.25
CA HIS A 361 35.51 -19.73 21.42
C HIS A 361 36.45 -19.45 22.62
N GLY A 362 36.33 -20.23 23.68
CA GLY A 362 37.35 -20.30 24.70
C GLY A 362 36.93 -19.80 26.10
N LYS A 363 36.35 -20.71 26.88
CA LYS A 363 36.80 -21.01 28.23
C LYS A 363 36.37 -22.43 28.53
N LYS A 364 37.35 -23.33 28.53
CA LYS A 364 37.25 -24.59 29.29
C LYS A 364 37.13 -24.18 30.75
N GLU A 365 35.97 -24.43 31.32
CA GLU A 365 35.94 -24.54 32.78
C GLU A 365 36.60 -25.87 33.12
N GLY A 366 37.70 -25.79 33.90
CA GLY A 366 38.36 -26.91 34.57
C GLY A 366 37.62 -27.33 35.80
#